data_144db830869853c7144f3c2ed3149672
#
_entry.id   144db830869853c7144f3c2ed3149672
#
_cell.length_a   1.000
_cell.length_b   1.000
_cell.length_c   1.000
_cell.angle_alpha   90.00
_cell.angle_beta   90.00
_cell.angle_gamma   90.00
#
_symmetry.space_group_name_H-M   'P 1'
#
loop_
_entity.id
_entity.type
_entity.pdbx_description
1 polymer ?
#
loop_
_entity_poly.entity_id
_entity_poly.type
_entity_poly.pdbx_seq_one_letter_code
_entity_poly.pdbx_strand_id
1 'polypeptide(L)'
;MITFDANISIMQFLKNLLASCLGTMLAMTIMVVLFFVVIVAALVGSESDEVLELKDDSILHLVLEKPIVERASSELSPFDFSAISGDGAIGLNQITAAIAHAKNDPKIKGIFFEPKNVVAAPSSLMDIFHALEDFAASGKWVVSYAENYTQGAYYLATAGGEVYMAPQGMFDWRGMNLEIMYFKKLMDQWLVEAQVVRGPNNKYKSAVEPYIYDQMTPENREQLGVLADDMWRIMLDGIASRRNIPAEELDRYADTLEFVNVQRTIESNVLDGLKYYDEITAILKTKKGLDVEAKDSKLHLVAFEDYLHEVNGAQVME
;
A
#
# COMPACT_ATOMS: atom_id res chain seq x y z
N MET A 1 -47.67 69.44 9.01
CA MET A 1 -47.89 68.29 9.89
C MET A 1 -47.75 66.94 9.15
N ILE A 2 -46.89 66.88 8.11
CA ILE A 2 -46.69 65.66 7.26
C ILE A 2 -45.26 65.07 7.42
N THR A 3 -44.35 65.76 8.07
CA THR A 3 -42.93 65.33 8.15
C THR A 3 -42.63 64.38 9.33
N PHE A 4 -43.54 64.23 10.29
CA PHE A 4 -43.31 63.37 11.47
C PHE A 4 -43.66 61.89 11.23
N ASP A 5 -44.64 61.58 10.37
CA ASP A 5 -45.08 60.24 10.05
C ASP A 5 -44.06 59.50 9.13
N ALA A 6 -43.39 60.24 8.22
CA ALA A 6 -42.39 59.67 7.33
C ALA A 6 -41.15 59.14 8.05
N ASN A 7 -40.69 59.83 9.07
CA ASN A 7 -39.51 59.42 9.86
C ASN A 7 -39.79 58.19 10.73
N ILE A 8 -41.02 58.02 11.23
CA ILE A 8 -41.42 56.83 12.00
C ILE A 8 -41.49 55.61 11.09
N SER A 9 -42.00 55.78 9.86
CA SER A 9 -42.09 54.73 8.87
C SER A 9 -40.72 54.24 8.39
N ILE A 10 -39.77 55.15 8.17
CA ILE A 10 -38.39 54.84 7.81
C ILE A 10 -37.64 54.08 8.92
N MET A 11 -37.86 54.51 10.16
CA MET A 11 -37.21 53.87 11.33
C MET A 11 -37.78 52.48 11.59
N GLN A 12 -39.06 52.24 11.40
CA GLN A 12 -39.67 50.91 11.42
C GLN A 12 -39.17 50.02 10.29
N PHE A 13 -39.05 50.54 9.07
CA PHE A 13 -38.47 49.83 7.94
C PHE A 13 -37.01 49.40 8.22
N LEU A 14 -36.17 50.30 8.75
CA LEU A 14 -34.78 49.97 9.09
C LEU A 14 -34.68 48.91 10.22
N LYS A 15 -35.55 48.99 11.24
CA LYS A 15 -35.62 47.98 12.28
C LYS A 15 -36.03 46.61 11.74
N ASN A 16 -37.00 46.54 10.87
CA ASN A 16 -37.45 45.30 10.21
C ASN A 16 -36.36 44.73 9.29
N LEU A 17 -35.66 45.59 8.55
CA LEU A 17 -34.56 45.22 7.69
C LEU A 17 -33.40 44.60 8.51
N LEU A 18 -33.00 45.29 9.58
CA LEU A 18 -31.95 44.80 10.51
C LEU A 18 -32.35 43.48 11.19
N ALA A 19 -33.62 43.37 11.64
CA ALA A 19 -34.14 42.16 12.26
C ALA A 19 -34.14 40.98 11.26
N SER A 20 -34.52 41.23 9.99
CA SER A 20 -34.49 40.24 8.94
C SER A 20 -33.05 39.78 8.58
N CYS A 21 -32.10 40.74 8.44
CA CYS A 21 -30.70 40.44 8.22
C CYS A 21 -30.08 39.61 9.37
N LEU A 22 -30.37 39.99 10.63
CA LEU A 22 -29.91 39.25 11.79
C LEU A 22 -30.54 37.85 11.88
N GLY A 23 -31.85 37.75 11.54
CA GLY A 23 -32.54 36.46 11.50
C GLY A 23 -31.98 35.51 10.44
N THR A 24 -31.71 36.03 9.24
CA THR A 24 -31.11 35.22 8.17
C THR A 24 -29.66 34.81 8.50
N MET A 25 -28.87 35.69 9.07
CA MET A 25 -27.50 35.33 9.53
C MET A 25 -27.54 34.25 10.62
N LEU A 26 -28.46 34.38 11.59
CA LEU A 26 -28.61 33.37 12.65
C LEU A 26 -29.06 32.02 12.06
N ALA A 27 -30.04 32.03 11.17
CA ALA A 27 -30.52 30.82 10.51
C ALA A 27 -29.44 30.14 9.68
N MET A 28 -28.61 30.92 8.98
CA MET A 28 -27.49 30.41 8.18
C MET A 28 -26.40 29.82 9.10
N THR A 29 -26.09 30.45 10.21
CA THR A 29 -25.14 29.92 11.19
C THR A 29 -25.62 28.58 11.77
N ILE A 30 -26.90 28.52 12.19
CA ILE A 30 -27.51 27.28 12.69
C ILE A 30 -27.47 26.17 11.63
N MET A 31 -27.77 26.48 10.37
CA MET A 31 -27.71 25.52 9.26
C MET A 31 -26.29 24.98 9.07
N VAL A 32 -25.28 25.85 9.09
CA VAL A 32 -23.87 25.44 8.98
C VAL A 32 -23.46 24.55 10.15
N VAL A 33 -23.82 24.92 11.38
CA VAL A 33 -23.52 24.09 12.58
C VAL A 33 -24.18 22.72 12.47
N LEU A 34 -25.48 22.66 12.10
CA LEU A 34 -26.19 21.40 11.92
C LEU A 34 -25.56 20.55 10.80
N PHE A 35 -25.15 21.17 9.71
CA PHE A 35 -24.45 20.48 8.62
C PHE A 35 -23.13 19.85 9.11
N PHE A 36 -22.33 20.58 9.89
CA PHE A 36 -21.12 20.04 10.50
C PHE A 36 -21.42 18.93 11.51
N VAL A 37 -22.45 19.06 12.34
CA VAL A 37 -22.86 18.01 13.28
C VAL A 37 -23.28 16.74 12.53
N VAL A 38 -24.03 16.87 11.43
CA VAL A 38 -24.43 15.71 10.60
C VAL A 38 -23.20 15.05 9.96
N ILE A 39 -22.25 15.85 9.44
CA ILE A 39 -21.00 15.32 8.89
C ILE A 39 -20.20 14.57 9.98
N VAL A 40 -20.01 15.19 11.14
CA VAL A 40 -19.29 14.55 12.26
C VAL A 40 -20.03 13.28 12.72
N ALA A 41 -21.35 13.32 12.84
CA ALA A 41 -22.14 12.15 13.21
C ALA A 41 -22.06 11.02 12.13
N ALA A 42 -22.00 11.38 10.86
CA ALA A 42 -21.82 10.42 9.76
C ALA A 42 -20.41 9.82 9.76
N LEU A 43 -19.38 10.61 10.06
CA LEU A 43 -18.00 10.15 10.17
C LEU A 43 -17.77 9.26 11.40
N VAL A 44 -18.31 9.65 12.56
CA VAL A 44 -18.19 8.88 13.81
C VAL A 44 -19.14 7.67 13.82
N GLY A 45 -20.30 7.76 13.19
CA GLY A 45 -21.28 6.68 13.13
C GLY A 45 -21.00 5.61 12.08
N SER A 46 -19.97 5.78 11.23
CA SER A 46 -19.51 4.76 10.29
C SER A 46 -18.47 3.79 10.89
N GLU A 47 -17.87 4.13 12.01
CA GLU A 47 -17.16 3.15 12.85
C GLU A 47 -18.20 2.39 13.69
N SER A 48 -18.82 1.40 13.06
CA SER A 48 -19.43 0.34 13.84
C SER A 48 -18.28 -0.45 14.44
N ASP A 49 -18.03 -0.31 15.73
CA ASP A 49 -17.29 -1.26 16.56
C ASP A 49 -18.05 -2.61 16.55
N GLU A 50 -18.20 -3.24 15.40
CA GLU A 50 -18.43 -4.67 15.38
C GLU A 50 -17.12 -5.29 15.86
N VAL A 51 -17.09 -5.61 17.16
CA VAL A 51 -16.01 -6.42 17.73
C VAL A 51 -15.86 -7.64 16.82
N LEU A 52 -14.75 -7.69 16.10
CA LEU A 52 -14.44 -8.80 15.21
C LEU A 52 -14.46 -10.08 16.05
N GLU A 53 -15.52 -10.88 15.93
CA GLU A 53 -15.56 -12.20 16.57
C GLU A 53 -14.69 -13.16 15.76
N LEU A 54 -13.39 -13.18 16.08
CA LEU A 54 -12.43 -14.07 15.43
C LEU A 54 -12.85 -15.52 15.69
N LYS A 55 -13.32 -16.18 14.65
CA LYS A 55 -13.74 -17.58 14.72
C LYS A 55 -12.54 -18.51 14.63
N ASP A 56 -12.67 -19.68 15.23
CA ASP A 56 -11.68 -20.73 15.06
C ASP A 56 -11.52 -21.07 13.57
N ASP A 57 -10.30 -21.39 13.18
CA ASP A 57 -9.93 -21.73 11.79
C ASP A 57 -10.13 -20.56 10.78
N SER A 58 -9.97 -19.32 11.21
CA SER A 58 -9.97 -18.16 10.33
C SER A 58 -8.71 -18.09 9.45
N ILE A 59 -8.84 -17.42 8.31
CA ILE A 59 -7.75 -17.14 7.37
C ILE A 59 -7.53 -15.64 7.38
N LEU A 60 -6.32 -15.21 7.68
CA LEU A 60 -5.96 -13.80 7.56
C LEU A 60 -5.88 -13.41 6.07
N HIS A 61 -6.71 -12.49 5.64
CA HIS A 61 -6.71 -11.96 4.29
C HIS A 61 -5.85 -10.70 4.24
N LEU A 62 -4.59 -10.87 3.83
CA LEU A 62 -3.62 -9.79 3.72
C LEU A 62 -3.64 -9.21 2.30
N VAL A 63 -4.21 -8.05 2.14
CA VAL A 63 -4.26 -7.32 0.87
C VAL A 63 -3.30 -6.13 0.94
N LEU A 64 -2.34 -6.06 0.03
CA LEU A 64 -1.44 -4.91 -0.09
C LEU A 64 -1.80 -4.12 -1.34
N GLU A 65 -2.56 -3.05 -1.16
CA GLU A 65 -2.97 -2.16 -2.26
C GLU A 65 -2.66 -0.68 -1.99
N LYS A 66 -2.30 -0.36 -0.75
CA LYS A 66 -1.92 1.00 -0.32
C LYS A 66 -0.40 1.14 -0.25
N PRO A 67 0.15 2.36 -0.42
CA PRO A 67 1.58 2.59 -0.22
C PRO A 67 2.03 2.17 1.19
N ILE A 68 3.18 1.52 1.27
CA ILE A 68 3.75 1.06 2.53
C ILE A 68 4.81 2.05 2.98
N VAL A 69 4.65 2.59 4.19
CA VAL A 69 5.58 3.50 4.86
C VAL A 69 6.12 2.83 6.13
N GLU A 70 7.24 3.29 6.66
CA GLU A 70 7.81 2.69 7.88
C GLU A 70 6.83 2.75 9.06
N ARG A 71 6.15 3.88 9.23
CA ARG A 71 5.10 4.08 10.23
C ARG A 71 3.97 4.90 9.64
N ALA A 72 2.76 4.37 9.67
CA ALA A 72 1.58 5.17 9.39
C ALA A 72 1.38 6.17 10.54
N SER A 73 1.07 7.43 10.22
CA SER A 73 0.71 8.40 11.25
C SER A 73 -0.69 8.08 11.76
N SER A 74 -0.81 7.83 13.06
CA SER A 74 -2.09 7.67 13.73
C SER A 74 -2.76 9.03 14.08
N GLU A 75 -2.04 10.12 13.87
CA GLU A 75 -2.56 11.46 14.15
C GLU A 75 -3.29 11.99 12.90
N LEU A 76 -4.60 12.07 13.01
CA LEU A 76 -5.45 12.83 12.10
C LEU A 76 -5.03 14.32 12.20
N SER A 77 -4.11 14.74 11.34
CA SER A 77 -3.89 16.17 11.16
C SER A 77 -5.19 16.80 10.63
N PRO A 78 -5.67 17.91 11.20
CA PRO A 78 -6.88 18.58 10.73
C PRO A 78 -6.84 19.00 9.25
N PHE A 79 -5.66 18.89 8.63
CA PHE A 79 -5.40 19.20 7.22
C PHE A 79 -5.02 17.98 6.40
N ASP A 80 -5.09 16.77 6.96
CA ASP A 80 -4.80 15.55 6.25
C ASP A 80 -6.06 15.03 5.57
N PHE A 81 -6.22 15.39 4.30
CA PHE A 81 -7.33 14.93 3.45
C PHE A 81 -7.21 13.47 3.02
N SER A 82 -6.09 12.79 3.30
CA SER A 82 -5.89 11.38 2.92
C SER A 82 -6.85 10.45 3.66
N ALA A 83 -7.21 10.80 4.90
CA ALA A 83 -8.22 10.08 5.68
C ALA A 83 -9.64 10.16 5.06
N ILE A 84 -9.93 11.23 4.29
CA ILE A 84 -11.23 11.42 3.62
C ILE A 84 -11.26 10.68 2.28
N SER A 85 -10.13 10.55 1.60
CA SER A 85 -10.00 9.87 0.30
C SER A 85 -9.84 8.35 0.41
N GLY A 86 -9.64 7.80 1.61
CA GLY A 86 -9.34 6.37 1.79
C GLY A 86 -7.95 5.94 1.30
N ASP A 87 -7.13 6.88 0.83
CA ASP A 87 -5.78 6.67 0.28
C ASP A 87 -4.66 6.65 1.34
N GLY A 88 -4.99 6.32 2.58
CA GLY A 88 -4.01 6.25 3.66
C GLY A 88 -2.92 5.21 3.39
N ALA A 89 -1.67 5.53 3.77
CA ALA A 89 -0.58 4.56 3.72
C ALA A 89 -0.71 3.53 4.87
N ILE A 90 -0.21 2.32 4.65
CA ILE A 90 -0.12 1.28 5.69
C ILE A 90 1.30 1.32 6.31
N GLY A 91 1.39 1.20 7.64
CA GLY A 91 2.67 1.11 8.32
C GLY A 91 3.32 -0.27 8.17
N LEU A 92 4.60 -0.31 7.81
CA LEU A 92 5.40 -1.54 7.81
C LEU A 92 5.34 -2.25 9.17
N ASN A 93 5.47 -1.47 10.24
CA ASN A 93 5.36 -1.97 11.62
C ASN A 93 4.01 -2.64 11.89
N GLN A 94 2.92 -2.15 11.31
CA GLN A 94 1.59 -2.75 11.45
C GLN A 94 1.51 -4.09 10.70
N ILE A 95 2.03 -4.15 9.47
CA ILE A 95 2.06 -5.39 8.66
C ILE A 95 2.86 -6.47 9.37
N THR A 96 4.08 -6.17 9.78
CA THR A 96 4.98 -7.15 10.43
C THR A 96 4.45 -7.59 11.79
N ALA A 97 3.89 -6.68 12.59
CA ALA A 97 3.27 -7.01 13.87
C ALA A 97 2.04 -7.92 13.71
N ALA A 98 1.16 -7.62 12.76
CA ALA A 98 -0.02 -8.46 12.49
C ALA A 98 0.37 -9.86 12.02
N ILE A 99 1.36 -9.99 11.13
CA ILE A 99 1.86 -11.31 10.69
C ILE A 99 2.49 -12.08 11.86
N ALA A 100 3.29 -11.42 12.71
CA ALA A 100 3.90 -12.03 13.89
C ALA A 100 2.86 -12.46 14.93
N HIS A 101 1.80 -11.65 15.12
CA HIS A 101 0.68 -12.02 15.99
C HIS A 101 -0.08 -13.22 15.41
N ALA A 102 -0.45 -13.19 14.11
CA ALA A 102 -1.15 -14.26 13.43
C ALA A 102 -0.37 -15.58 13.44
N LYS A 103 0.96 -15.54 13.45
CA LYS A 103 1.83 -16.70 13.60
C LYS A 103 1.52 -17.47 14.89
N ASN A 104 1.30 -16.75 15.99
CA ASN A 104 1.08 -17.32 17.32
C ASN A 104 -0.41 -17.52 17.66
N ASP A 105 -1.31 -16.90 16.92
CA ASP A 105 -2.76 -16.99 17.16
C ASP A 105 -3.30 -18.36 16.73
N PRO A 106 -3.83 -19.20 17.67
CA PRO A 106 -4.36 -20.52 17.32
C PRO A 106 -5.60 -20.46 16.41
N LYS A 107 -6.31 -19.34 16.39
CA LYS A 107 -7.51 -19.15 15.54
C LYS A 107 -7.15 -18.93 14.08
N ILE A 108 -5.94 -18.48 13.77
CA ILE A 108 -5.47 -18.27 12.40
C ILE A 108 -4.81 -19.53 11.86
N LYS A 109 -5.33 -20.09 10.78
CA LYS A 109 -4.80 -21.30 10.11
C LYS A 109 -3.81 -21.01 9.01
N GLY A 110 -3.93 -19.86 8.37
CA GLY A 110 -3.08 -19.48 7.26
C GLY A 110 -3.32 -18.03 6.83
N ILE A 111 -2.52 -17.59 5.87
CA ILE A 111 -2.66 -16.29 5.23
C ILE A 111 -3.10 -16.50 3.78
N PHE A 112 -4.14 -15.80 3.37
CA PHE A 112 -4.42 -15.53 1.96
C PHE A 112 -3.85 -14.17 1.60
N PHE A 113 -2.81 -14.17 0.78
CA PHE A 113 -2.03 -12.98 0.45
C PHE A 113 -2.35 -12.48 -0.96
N GLU A 114 -2.84 -11.25 -1.06
CA GLU A 114 -3.11 -10.58 -2.35
C GLU A 114 -2.26 -9.31 -2.48
N PRO A 115 -1.07 -9.38 -3.12
CA PRO A 115 -0.22 -8.23 -3.40
C PRO A 115 -0.73 -7.48 -4.64
N LYS A 116 -1.82 -6.71 -4.52
CA LYS A 116 -2.46 -6.03 -5.65
C LYS A 116 -1.61 -4.91 -6.23
N ASN A 117 -1.13 -4.02 -5.37
CA ASN A 117 -0.32 -2.87 -5.76
C ASN A 117 0.74 -2.60 -4.69
N VAL A 118 1.86 -3.29 -4.77
CA VAL A 118 2.92 -3.18 -3.77
C VAL A 118 3.82 -1.99 -4.12
N VAL A 119 3.64 -0.88 -3.38
CA VAL A 119 4.50 0.31 -3.45
C VAL A 119 5.21 0.44 -2.10
N ALA A 120 6.48 0.05 -2.06
CA ALA A 120 7.28 0.04 -0.84
C ALA A 120 8.76 0.28 -1.15
N ALA A 121 9.52 0.75 -0.16
CA ALA A 121 10.97 0.77 -0.24
C ALA A 121 11.53 -0.67 -0.27
N PRO A 122 12.67 -0.93 -0.92
CA PRO A 122 13.27 -2.26 -0.97
C PRO A 122 13.51 -2.89 0.40
N SER A 123 13.94 -2.11 1.39
CA SER A 123 14.10 -2.56 2.77
C SER A 123 12.79 -3.03 3.39
N SER A 124 11.68 -2.29 3.14
CA SER A 124 10.36 -2.67 3.63
C SER A 124 9.85 -3.98 2.99
N LEU A 125 10.17 -4.19 1.70
CA LEU A 125 9.88 -5.49 1.05
C LEU A 125 10.61 -6.64 1.72
N MET A 126 11.89 -6.45 2.09
CA MET A 126 12.67 -7.48 2.79
C MET A 126 12.07 -7.82 4.15
N ASP A 127 11.67 -6.81 4.93
CA ASP A 127 11.08 -7.04 6.24
C ASP A 127 9.75 -7.80 6.16
N ILE A 128 8.89 -7.46 5.19
CA ILE A 128 7.63 -8.20 4.95
C ILE A 128 7.92 -9.62 4.46
N PHE A 129 8.89 -9.79 3.56
CA PHE A 129 9.32 -11.10 3.09
C PHE A 129 9.71 -12.01 4.26
N HIS A 130 10.59 -11.53 5.15
CA HIS A 130 11.02 -12.28 6.31
C HIS A 130 9.88 -12.57 7.31
N ALA A 131 8.95 -11.63 7.47
CA ALA A 131 7.77 -11.86 8.31
C ALA A 131 6.88 -12.98 7.75
N LEU A 132 6.62 -13.00 6.43
CA LEU A 132 5.86 -14.05 5.76
C LEU A 132 6.60 -15.40 5.79
N GLU A 133 7.92 -15.38 5.58
CA GLU A 133 8.78 -16.57 5.70
C GLU A 133 8.73 -17.17 7.10
N ASP A 134 8.87 -16.33 8.13
CA ASP A 134 8.79 -16.74 9.53
C ASP A 134 7.39 -17.27 9.91
N PHE A 135 6.34 -16.67 9.35
CA PHE A 135 4.98 -17.18 9.50
C PHE A 135 4.85 -18.59 8.89
N ALA A 136 5.32 -18.77 7.64
CA ALA A 136 5.27 -20.07 6.98
C ALA A 136 6.11 -21.14 7.71
N ALA A 137 7.23 -20.76 8.32
CA ALA A 137 8.06 -21.65 9.12
C ALA A 137 7.36 -22.16 10.39
N SER A 138 6.28 -21.54 10.85
CA SER A 138 5.45 -22.03 11.96
C SER A 138 4.61 -23.27 11.62
N GLY A 139 4.59 -23.69 10.36
CA GLY A 139 3.76 -24.77 9.85
C GLY A 139 2.38 -24.33 9.35
N LYS A 140 2.05 -23.03 9.46
CA LYS A 140 0.84 -22.45 8.85
C LYS A 140 1.09 -22.17 7.37
N TRP A 141 0.07 -22.29 6.55
CA TRP A 141 0.20 -22.11 5.11
C TRP A 141 -0.01 -20.65 4.69
N VAL A 142 0.63 -20.28 3.60
CA VAL A 142 0.37 -19.02 2.89
C VAL A 142 0.02 -19.37 1.44
N VAL A 143 -1.07 -18.82 0.94
CA VAL A 143 -1.47 -18.89 -0.47
C VAL A 143 -1.49 -17.48 -1.00
N SER A 144 -0.68 -17.24 -2.03
CA SER A 144 -0.58 -15.94 -2.68
C SER A 144 -1.30 -15.97 -4.03
N TYR A 145 -2.06 -14.91 -4.31
CA TYR A 145 -2.75 -14.74 -5.59
C TYR A 145 -2.73 -13.30 -6.03
N ALA A 146 -2.46 -13.08 -7.30
CA ALA A 146 -2.61 -11.77 -7.92
C ALA A 146 -3.16 -11.89 -9.35
N GLU A 147 -3.88 -10.87 -9.80
CA GLU A 147 -4.23 -10.76 -11.21
C GLU A 147 -2.99 -10.47 -12.06
N ASN A 148 -2.11 -9.62 -11.56
CA ASN A 148 -0.84 -9.26 -12.19
C ASN A 148 0.26 -9.25 -11.13
N TYR A 149 1.45 -9.69 -11.48
CA TYR A 149 2.62 -9.59 -10.61
C TYR A 149 3.61 -8.55 -11.11
N THR A 150 3.92 -7.58 -10.25
CA THR A 150 5.18 -6.82 -10.34
C THR A 150 6.30 -7.61 -9.65
N GLN A 151 7.56 -7.27 -9.93
CA GLN A 151 8.72 -7.95 -9.32
C GLN A 151 8.67 -7.94 -7.78
N GLY A 152 8.34 -6.78 -7.19
CA GLY A 152 8.21 -6.65 -5.73
C GLY A 152 7.04 -7.46 -5.15
N ALA A 153 5.90 -7.48 -5.85
CA ALA A 153 4.75 -8.29 -5.47
C ALA A 153 5.05 -9.80 -5.52
N TYR A 154 5.74 -10.23 -6.58
CA TYR A 154 6.16 -11.62 -6.73
C TYR A 154 7.19 -12.03 -5.68
N TYR A 155 8.18 -11.17 -5.42
CA TYR A 155 9.16 -11.40 -4.34
C TYR A 155 8.46 -11.71 -3.02
N LEU A 156 7.50 -10.87 -2.60
CA LEU A 156 6.73 -11.12 -1.37
C LEU A 156 5.90 -12.40 -1.44
N ALA A 157 5.27 -12.68 -2.57
CA ALA A 157 4.43 -13.85 -2.74
C ALA A 157 5.20 -15.15 -2.55
N THR A 158 6.47 -15.19 -2.96
CA THR A 158 7.32 -16.38 -2.84
C THR A 158 7.74 -16.70 -1.40
N ALA A 159 7.69 -15.73 -0.49
CA ALA A 159 8.12 -15.93 0.90
C ALA A 159 7.32 -17.03 1.63
N GLY A 160 6.04 -17.18 1.30
CA GLY A 160 5.12 -17.96 2.12
C GLY A 160 4.77 -19.36 1.63
N GLY A 161 4.82 -19.66 0.36
CA GLY A 161 4.39 -20.98 -0.14
C GLY A 161 3.86 -20.99 -1.57
N GLU A 162 2.58 -21.27 -1.76
CA GLU A 162 1.97 -21.42 -3.08
C GLU A 162 1.65 -20.06 -3.70
N VAL A 163 2.02 -19.91 -4.98
CA VAL A 163 1.87 -18.66 -5.73
C VAL A 163 1.08 -18.89 -7.00
N TYR A 164 -0.07 -18.24 -7.10
CA TYR A 164 -0.98 -18.35 -8.23
C TYR A 164 -1.21 -16.99 -8.89
N MET A 165 -1.54 -17.00 -10.17
CA MET A 165 -1.87 -15.79 -10.94
C MET A 165 -3.07 -16.05 -11.85
N ALA A 166 -3.79 -14.97 -12.19
CA ALA A 166 -4.87 -15.05 -13.17
C ALA A 166 -4.34 -15.49 -14.56
N PRO A 167 -5.06 -16.35 -15.32
CA PRO A 167 -4.60 -16.83 -16.62
C PRO A 167 -4.41 -15.74 -17.67
N GLN A 168 -5.12 -14.61 -17.53
CA GLN A 168 -5.05 -13.45 -18.42
C GLN A 168 -4.16 -12.34 -17.86
N GLY A 169 -3.48 -12.59 -16.73
CA GLY A 169 -2.66 -11.62 -16.04
C GLY A 169 -1.33 -11.36 -16.74
N MET A 170 -0.63 -10.34 -16.24
CA MET A 170 0.71 -9.98 -16.68
C MET A 170 1.71 -10.26 -15.57
N PHE A 171 2.80 -10.93 -15.93
CA PHE A 171 3.94 -11.15 -15.04
C PHE A 171 5.10 -10.23 -15.45
N ASP A 172 5.33 -9.18 -14.67
CA ASP A 172 6.37 -8.20 -14.96
C ASP A 172 7.71 -8.60 -14.32
N TRP A 173 8.65 -9.07 -15.15
CA TRP A 173 9.96 -9.54 -14.74
C TRP A 173 11.02 -9.06 -15.72
N ARG A 174 11.69 -7.93 -15.40
CA ARG A 174 12.55 -7.18 -16.35
C ARG A 174 13.89 -6.78 -15.78
N GLY A 175 14.16 -7.03 -14.49
CA GLY A 175 15.35 -6.54 -13.81
C GLY A 175 15.19 -5.13 -13.25
N MET A 176 16.31 -4.52 -12.87
CA MET A 176 16.34 -3.19 -12.26
C MET A 176 16.81 -2.13 -13.25
N ASN A 177 16.15 -0.98 -13.24
CA ASN A 177 16.54 0.21 -13.98
C ASN A 177 16.57 1.43 -13.04
N LEU A 178 17.67 2.19 -13.08
CA LEU A 178 17.80 3.47 -12.40
C LEU A 178 17.92 4.58 -13.43
N GLU A 179 16.95 5.48 -13.43
CA GLU A 179 16.90 6.62 -14.35
C GLU A 179 17.10 7.93 -13.59
N ILE A 180 18.05 8.75 -14.07
CA ILE A 180 18.31 10.09 -13.52
C ILE A 180 18.13 11.11 -14.62
N MET A 181 17.29 12.10 -14.34
CA MET A 181 17.03 13.21 -15.24
C MET A 181 18.08 14.31 -15.05
N TYR A 182 18.65 14.82 -16.17
CA TYR A 182 19.65 15.88 -16.19
C TYR A 182 19.05 17.17 -16.75
N PHE A 183 19.17 18.27 -15.99
CA PHE A 183 18.52 19.54 -16.27
C PHE A 183 19.46 20.61 -16.86
N LYS A 184 20.77 20.33 -16.93
CA LYS A 184 21.76 21.33 -17.36
C LYS A 184 21.40 21.97 -18.71
N LYS A 185 21.09 21.21 -19.73
CA LYS A 185 20.71 21.73 -21.05
C LYS A 185 19.47 22.63 -21.03
N LEU A 186 18.47 22.27 -20.19
CA LEU A 186 17.27 23.08 -20.00
C LEU A 186 17.62 24.42 -19.33
N MET A 187 18.45 24.36 -18.28
CA MET A 187 18.93 25.55 -17.56
C MET A 187 19.73 26.47 -18.45
N ASP A 188 20.63 25.92 -19.26
CA ASP A 188 21.44 26.70 -20.25
C ASP A 188 20.52 27.43 -21.23
N GLN A 189 19.43 26.81 -21.73
CA GLN A 189 18.46 27.45 -22.62
C GLN A 189 17.71 28.60 -21.95
N TRP A 190 17.49 28.51 -20.65
CA TRP A 190 16.82 29.55 -19.88
C TRP A 190 17.77 30.57 -19.27
N LEU A 191 19.07 30.49 -19.59
CA LEU A 191 20.12 31.33 -19.03
C LEU A 191 20.19 31.30 -17.50
N VAL A 192 19.90 30.13 -16.92
CA VAL A 192 19.99 29.86 -15.48
C VAL A 192 21.30 29.10 -15.22
N GLU A 193 22.17 29.67 -14.40
CA GLU A 193 23.43 29.04 -13.98
C GLU A 193 23.29 28.45 -12.56
N ALA A 194 23.55 27.14 -12.39
CA ALA A 194 23.63 26.53 -11.09
C ALA A 194 24.99 26.76 -10.45
N GLN A 195 25.02 27.51 -9.36
CA GLN A 195 26.24 27.71 -8.56
C GLN A 195 26.34 26.62 -7.49
N VAL A 196 27.29 25.70 -7.67
CA VAL A 196 27.48 24.55 -6.75
C VAL A 196 28.76 24.76 -5.95
N VAL A 197 28.63 24.79 -4.63
CA VAL A 197 29.76 24.80 -3.70
C VAL A 197 30.05 23.38 -3.25
N ARG A 198 31.22 22.85 -3.61
CA ARG A 198 31.68 21.52 -3.23
C ARG A 198 32.95 21.60 -2.39
N GLY A 199 33.05 20.79 -1.35
CA GLY A 199 34.30 20.58 -0.63
C GLY A 199 35.30 19.72 -1.41
N PRO A 200 36.54 19.57 -0.93
CA PRO A 200 37.49 18.60 -1.48
C PRO A 200 36.97 17.17 -1.34
N ASN A 201 37.48 16.25 -2.17
CA ASN A 201 37.13 14.81 -2.14
C ASN A 201 35.66 14.54 -2.42
N ASN A 202 35.13 15.10 -3.50
CA ASN A 202 33.71 15.00 -3.89
C ASN A 202 33.44 13.98 -5.00
N LYS A 203 34.38 13.06 -5.29
CA LYS A 203 34.32 12.10 -6.40
C LYS A 203 33.00 11.36 -6.52
N TYR A 204 32.44 10.90 -5.39
CA TYR A 204 31.18 10.13 -5.30
C TYR A 204 30.01 10.96 -4.76
N LYS A 205 30.11 12.29 -4.72
CA LYS A 205 29.00 13.18 -4.29
C LYS A 205 28.21 13.65 -5.51
N SER A 206 27.31 12.81 -5.98
CA SER A 206 26.63 12.96 -7.27
C SER A 206 25.33 13.75 -7.25
N ALA A 207 24.80 14.11 -6.06
CA ALA A 207 23.49 14.78 -5.92
C ALA A 207 23.29 16.05 -6.75
N VAL A 208 24.37 16.75 -7.10
CA VAL A 208 24.33 17.99 -7.90
C VAL A 208 24.60 17.78 -9.39
N GLU A 209 25.01 16.59 -9.80
CA GLU A 209 25.31 16.28 -11.20
C GLU A 209 24.18 16.61 -12.18
N PRO A 210 22.89 16.39 -11.84
CA PRO A 210 21.78 16.74 -12.72
C PRO A 210 21.73 18.22 -13.14
N TYR A 211 22.34 19.10 -12.37
CA TYR A 211 22.31 20.55 -12.61
C TYR A 211 23.58 21.08 -13.29
N ILE A 212 24.69 20.32 -13.27
CA ILE A 212 26.00 20.78 -13.74
C ILE A 212 26.59 19.94 -14.88
N TYR A 213 26.04 18.77 -15.13
CA TYR A 213 26.46 17.90 -16.23
C TYR A 213 25.28 17.52 -17.13
N ASP A 214 25.59 17.06 -18.36
CA ASP A 214 24.59 16.60 -19.32
C ASP A 214 24.29 15.11 -19.21
N GLN A 215 25.13 14.38 -18.49
CA GLN A 215 25.04 12.95 -18.30
C GLN A 215 25.75 12.52 -17.01
N MET A 216 25.48 11.31 -16.60
CA MET A 216 26.05 10.66 -15.43
C MET A 216 27.57 10.51 -15.56
N THR A 217 28.32 10.89 -14.51
CA THR A 217 29.76 10.62 -14.43
C THR A 217 30.04 9.13 -14.29
N PRO A 218 31.23 8.64 -14.69
CA PRO A 218 31.62 7.24 -14.48
C PRO A 218 31.54 6.80 -13.02
N GLU A 219 31.91 7.66 -12.09
CA GLU A 219 31.87 7.40 -10.65
C GLU A 219 30.44 7.26 -10.12
N ASN A 220 29.54 8.12 -10.59
CA ASN A 220 28.13 8.01 -10.21
C ASN A 220 27.50 6.74 -10.82
N ARG A 221 27.86 6.41 -12.06
CA ARG A 221 27.41 5.17 -12.71
C ARG A 221 27.88 3.92 -11.97
N GLU A 222 29.15 3.90 -11.54
CA GLU A 222 29.71 2.82 -10.72
C GLU A 222 28.91 2.67 -9.41
N GLN A 223 28.72 3.75 -8.67
CA GLN A 223 28.00 3.75 -7.41
C GLN A 223 26.55 3.26 -7.53
N LEU A 224 25.82 3.77 -8.53
CA LEU A 224 24.43 3.40 -8.75
C LEU A 224 24.30 1.99 -9.32
N GLY A 225 25.27 1.55 -10.16
CA GLY A 225 25.33 0.18 -10.66
C GLY A 225 25.45 -0.82 -9.51
N VAL A 226 26.43 -0.61 -8.61
CA VAL A 226 26.59 -1.47 -7.42
C VAL A 226 25.31 -1.51 -6.58
N LEU A 227 24.67 -0.35 -6.37
CA LEU A 227 23.42 -0.30 -5.60
C LEU A 227 22.30 -1.11 -6.28
N ALA A 228 22.13 -0.94 -7.59
CA ALA A 228 21.11 -1.67 -8.36
C ALA A 228 21.38 -3.18 -8.36
N ASP A 229 22.64 -3.58 -8.58
CA ASP A 229 23.07 -4.97 -8.60
C ASP A 229 22.85 -5.65 -7.24
N ASP A 230 23.16 -4.96 -6.14
CA ASP A 230 22.95 -5.49 -4.79
C ASP A 230 21.47 -5.67 -4.47
N MET A 231 20.63 -4.68 -4.82
CA MET A 231 19.18 -4.77 -4.63
C MET A 231 18.57 -5.89 -5.47
N TRP A 232 19.01 -6.03 -6.72
CA TRP A 232 18.55 -7.09 -7.61
C TRP A 232 18.96 -8.47 -7.09
N ARG A 233 20.21 -8.63 -6.67
CA ARG A 233 20.74 -9.88 -6.10
C ARG A 233 19.96 -10.33 -4.89
N ILE A 234 19.66 -9.42 -3.95
CA ILE A 234 18.85 -9.72 -2.77
C ILE A 234 17.48 -10.31 -3.17
N MET A 235 16.85 -9.71 -4.17
CA MET A 235 15.57 -10.20 -4.69
C MET A 235 15.71 -11.59 -5.32
N LEU A 236 16.72 -11.77 -6.18
CA LEU A 236 17.00 -13.06 -6.84
C LEU A 236 17.27 -14.16 -5.81
N ASP A 237 18.15 -13.92 -4.84
CA ASP A 237 18.52 -14.88 -3.82
C ASP A 237 17.34 -15.29 -2.95
N GLY A 238 16.49 -14.33 -2.57
CA GLY A 238 15.27 -14.59 -1.83
C GLY A 238 14.32 -15.52 -2.60
N ILE A 239 14.04 -15.23 -3.86
CA ILE A 239 13.17 -16.05 -4.71
C ILE A 239 13.83 -17.42 -4.99
N ALA A 240 15.11 -17.45 -5.32
CA ALA A 240 15.87 -18.67 -5.63
C ALA A 240 15.77 -19.68 -4.49
N SER A 241 15.95 -19.21 -3.24
CA SER A 241 15.89 -20.04 -2.06
C SER A 241 14.49 -20.67 -1.83
N ARG A 242 13.43 -19.98 -2.24
CA ARG A 242 12.03 -20.41 -2.00
C ARG A 242 11.46 -21.23 -3.16
N ARG A 243 11.85 -20.90 -4.40
CA ARG A 243 11.36 -21.58 -5.61
C ARG A 243 12.26 -22.71 -6.10
N ASN A 244 13.44 -22.87 -5.48
CA ASN A 244 14.47 -23.82 -5.91
C ASN A 244 14.86 -23.62 -7.39
N ILE A 245 14.97 -22.35 -7.81
CA ILE A 245 15.44 -21.94 -9.13
C ILE A 245 16.76 -21.21 -8.92
N PRO A 246 17.83 -21.51 -9.68
CA PRO A 246 19.08 -20.79 -9.58
C PRO A 246 18.90 -19.28 -9.82
N ALA A 247 19.59 -18.43 -9.03
CA ALA A 247 19.51 -16.97 -9.17
C ALA A 247 19.93 -16.52 -10.58
N GLU A 248 20.94 -17.17 -11.18
CA GLU A 248 21.39 -16.88 -12.55
C GLU A 248 20.34 -17.21 -13.59
N GLU A 249 19.48 -18.20 -13.33
CA GLU A 249 18.38 -18.55 -14.22
C GLU A 249 17.25 -17.52 -14.13
N LEU A 250 16.93 -17.02 -12.92
CA LEU A 250 15.99 -15.93 -12.71
C LEU A 250 16.46 -14.64 -13.39
N ASP A 251 17.75 -14.33 -13.29
CA ASP A 251 18.37 -13.19 -13.97
C ASP A 251 18.27 -13.31 -15.50
N ARG A 252 18.60 -14.48 -16.03
CA ARG A 252 18.44 -14.78 -17.47
C ARG A 252 16.99 -14.60 -17.92
N TYR A 253 16.00 -14.99 -17.14
CA TYR A 253 14.58 -14.78 -17.47
C TYR A 253 14.23 -13.30 -17.59
N ALA A 254 14.85 -12.44 -16.78
CA ALA A 254 14.67 -10.98 -16.88
C ALA A 254 15.29 -10.44 -18.18
N ASP A 255 16.51 -10.85 -18.48
CA ASP A 255 17.24 -10.44 -19.69
C ASP A 255 16.52 -10.83 -20.99
N THR A 256 15.91 -12.02 -21.00
CA THR A 256 15.21 -12.54 -22.17
C THR A 256 13.74 -12.17 -22.24
N LEU A 257 13.20 -11.48 -21.22
CA LEU A 257 11.77 -11.20 -21.08
C LEU A 257 10.91 -12.48 -21.22
N GLU A 258 11.39 -13.57 -20.62
CA GLU A 258 10.82 -14.92 -20.80
C GLU A 258 9.33 -14.98 -20.48
N PHE A 259 8.89 -14.19 -19.48
CA PHE A 259 7.53 -14.24 -18.93
C PHE A 259 6.51 -13.31 -19.61
N VAL A 260 6.88 -12.67 -20.72
CA VAL A 260 5.89 -12.05 -21.62
C VAL A 260 4.89 -13.12 -22.09
N ASN A 261 5.34 -14.36 -22.26
CA ASN A 261 4.45 -15.51 -22.35
C ASN A 261 4.21 -16.08 -20.95
N VAL A 262 3.06 -15.75 -20.37
CA VAL A 262 2.69 -16.16 -19.02
C VAL A 262 2.75 -17.67 -18.78
N GLN A 263 2.51 -18.50 -19.81
CA GLN A 263 2.60 -19.96 -19.70
C GLN A 263 4.01 -20.42 -19.29
N ARG A 264 5.04 -19.65 -19.65
CA ARG A 264 6.43 -19.94 -19.27
C ARG A 264 6.66 -19.88 -17.75
N THR A 265 5.87 -19.11 -17.01
CA THR A 265 5.99 -19.04 -15.55
C THR A 265 5.72 -20.39 -14.88
N ILE A 266 4.82 -21.19 -15.47
CA ILE A 266 4.50 -22.55 -15.00
C ILE A 266 5.59 -23.53 -15.40
N GLU A 267 6.01 -23.48 -16.67
CA GLU A 267 7.06 -24.36 -17.21
C GLU A 267 8.39 -24.20 -16.46
N SER A 268 8.65 -23.00 -15.94
CA SER A 268 9.85 -22.65 -15.19
C SER A 268 9.68 -22.75 -13.65
N ASN A 269 8.57 -23.26 -13.16
CA ASN A 269 8.24 -23.36 -11.72
C ASN A 269 8.26 -22.01 -10.97
N VAL A 270 8.10 -20.92 -11.69
CA VAL A 270 8.00 -19.56 -11.11
C VAL A 270 6.65 -19.39 -10.40
N LEU A 271 5.58 -19.90 -10.99
CA LEU A 271 4.24 -19.98 -10.40
C LEU A 271 3.79 -21.44 -10.24
N ASP A 272 2.94 -21.70 -9.25
CA ASP A 272 2.35 -23.01 -8.99
C ASP A 272 1.12 -23.26 -9.88
N GLY A 273 0.54 -22.22 -10.47
CA GLY A 273 -0.57 -22.37 -11.40
C GLY A 273 -1.17 -21.04 -11.85
N LEU A 274 -1.81 -21.11 -13.01
CA LEU A 274 -2.68 -20.05 -13.50
C LEU A 274 -4.11 -20.41 -13.12
N LYS A 275 -4.75 -19.59 -12.29
CA LYS A 275 -6.03 -19.86 -11.63
C LYS A 275 -6.93 -18.65 -11.67
N TYR A 276 -8.23 -18.87 -11.85
CA TYR A 276 -9.23 -17.85 -11.59
C TYR A 276 -9.54 -17.76 -10.08
N TYR A 277 -10.12 -16.66 -9.65
CA TYR A 277 -10.37 -16.39 -8.23
C TYR A 277 -11.30 -17.42 -7.55
N ASP A 278 -12.26 -17.97 -8.28
CA ASP A 278 -13.13 -19.06 -7.80
C ASP A 278 -12.35 -20.37 -7.55
N GLU A 279 -11.36 -20.69 -8.39
CA GLU A 279 -10.46 -21.83 -8.19
C GLU A 279 -9.56 -21.60 -6.95
N ILE A 280 -9.09 -20.36 -6.72
CA ILE A 280 -8.35 -20.01 -5.49
C ILE A 280 -9.24 -20.19 -4.27
N THR A 281 -10.50 -19.76 -4.34
CA THR A 281 -11.48 -19.98 -3.28
C THR A 281 -11.65 -21.48 -2.97
N ALA A 282 -11.66 -22.34 -4.00
CA ALA A 282 -11.71 -23.79 -3.84
C ALA A 282 -10.44 -24.36 -3.16
N ILE A 283 -9.25 -23.84 -3.53
CA ILE A 283 -7.98 -24.20 -2.89
C ILE A 283 -8.01 -23.84 -1.40
N LEU A 284 -8.43 -22.62 -1.06
CA LEU A 284 -8.55 -22.16 0.34
C LEU A 284 -9.52 -23.01 1.15
N LYS A 285 -10.68 -23.40 0.57
CA LYS A 285 -11.62 -24.31 1.20
C LYS A 285 -10.97 -25.69 1.47
N THR A 286 -10.26 -26.22 0.48
CA THR A 286 -9.55 -27.51 0.60
C THR A 286 -8.51 -27.46 1.72
N LYS A 287 -7.70 -26.39 1.79
CA LYS A 287 -6.69 -26.21 2.86
C LYS A 287 -7.31 -26.10 4.25
N LYS A 288 -8.52 -25.59 4.32
CA LYS A 288 -9.30 -25.54 5.56
C LYS A 288 -10.02 -26.86 5.89
N GLY A 289 -10.00 -27.86 5.00
CA GLY A 289 -10.73 -29.10 5.15
C GLY A 289 -12.24 -28.97 4.96
N LEU A 290 -12.69 -27.93 4.24
CA LEU A 290 -14.09 -27.71 3.91
C LEU A 290 -14.45 -28.41 2.60
N ASP A 291 -15.71 -28.86 2.51
CA ASP A 291 -16.24 -29.33 1.23
C ASP A 291 -16.42 -28.20 0.25
N VAL A 292 -15.74 -28.32 -0.88
CA VAL A 292 -15.71 -27.29 -1.94
C VAL A 292 -17.09 -27.09 -2.58
N GLU A 293 -17.88 -28.20 -2.71
CA GLU A 293 -19.18 -28.18 -3.39
C GLU A 293 -20.34 -27.84 -2.47
N ALA A 294 -20.15 -27.90 -1.15
CA ALA A 294 -21.21 -27.59 -0.20
C ALA A 294 -21.54 -26.08 -0.22
N LYS A 295 -22.81 -25.75 -0.52
CA LYS A 295 -23.32 -24.38 -0.57
C LYS A 295 -23.16 -23.60 0.73
N ASP A 296 -23.14 -24.31 1.86
CA ASP A 296 -23.04 -23.72 3.20
C ASP A 296 -21.60 -23.61 3.72
N SER A 297 -20.59 -24.10 2.97
CA SER A 297 -19.19 -24.00 3.37
C SER A 297 -18.64 -22.59 3.10
N LYS A 298 -18.74 -21.71 4.10
CA LYS A 298 -18.20 -20.35 4.01
C LYS A 298 -16.75 -20.30 4.48
N LEU A 299 -15.88 -19.64 3.71
CA LEU A 299 -14.57 -19.22 4.18
C LEU A 299 -14.76 -18.09 5.20
N HIS A 300 -14.07 -18.18 6.32
CA HIS A 300 -13.94 -17.06 7.25
C HIS A 300 -12.63 -16.35 6.96
N LEU A 301 -12.70 -15.38 6.04
CA LEU A 301 -11.61 -14.46 5.75
C LEU A 301 -11.74 -13.29 6.72
N VAL A 302 -10.65 -13.00 7.42
CA VAL A 302 -10.53 -11.87 8.32
C VAL A 302 -9.68 -10.83 7.60
N ALA A 303 -10.25 -9.67 7.31
CA ALA A 303 -9.51 -8.60 6.66
C ALA A 303 -8.34 -8.13 7.54
N PHE A 304 -7.26 -7.75 6.91
CA PHE A 304 -6.05 -7.31 7.60
C PHE A 304 -6.30 -6.11 8.52
N GLU A 305 -7.09 -5.15 8.07
CA GLU A 305 -7.43 -3.97 8.85
C GLU A 305 -8.22 -4.32 10.12
N ASP A 306 -9.20 -5.23 10.01
CA ASP A 306 -10.00 -5.69 11.15
C ASP A 306 -9.14 -6.46 12.15
N TYR A 307 -8.21 -7.27 11.65
CA TYR A 307 -7.26 -8.00 12.50
C TYR A 307 -6.30 -7.07 13.23
N LEU A 308 -5.86 -5.99 12.60
CA LEU A 308 -5.05 -4.96 13.24
C LEU A 308 -5.75 -4.28 14.41
N HIS A 309 -7.05 -4.01 14.28
CA HIS A 309 -7.84 -3.42 15.38
C HIS A 309 -7.88 -4.35 16.59
N GLU A 310 -8.00 -5.66 16.39
CA GLU A 310 -7.95 -6.64 17.47
C GLU A 310 -6.57 -6.68 18.14
N VAL A 311 -5.49 -6.72 17.35
CA VAL A 311 -4.11 -6.74 17.86
C VAL A 311 -3.79 -5.49 18.66
N ASN A 312 -4.17 -4.31 18.16
CA ASN A 312 -3.95 -3.04 18.85
C ASN A 312 -4.80 -2.92 20.12
N GLY A 313 -6.03 -3.41 20.11
CA GLY A 313 -6.90 -3.49 21.28
C GLY A 313 -6.34 -4.39 22.39
N ALA A 314 -5.71 -5.51 22.01
CA ALA A 314 -5.07 -6.42 22.96
C ALA A 314 -3.81 -5.80 23.60
N GLN A 315 -3.01 -5.04 22.86
CA GLN A 315 -1.81 -4.35 23.38
C GLN A 315 -2.12 -3.17 24.31
N VAL A 316 -3.32 -2.59 24.23
CA VAL A 316 -3.75 -1.51 25.14
C VAL A 316 -4.22 -2.04 26.50
N MET A 317 -4.53 -3.37 26.57
CA MET A 317 -5.01 -4.03 27.80
C MET A 317 -3.91 -4.76 28.59
N GLU A 318 -2.67 -4.83 28.11
CA GLU A 318 -1.47 -5.27 28.84
C GLU A 318 -0.65 -4.05 29.32
#